data_5a3002c119b78e082f42b0f2be21305f
#
_entry.id   5a3002c119b78e082f42b0f2be21305f
#
_cell.length_a   1.000
_cell.length_b   1.000
_cell.length_c   1.000
_cell.angle_alpha   90.00
_cell.angle_beta   90.00
_cell.angle_gamma   90.00
#
_symmetry.space_group_name_H-M   'P 1'
#
loop_
_entity.id
_entity.type
_entity.pdbx_description
1 polymer ?
#
loop_
_entity_poly.entity_id
_entity_poly.type
_entity_poly.pdbx_seq_one_letter_code
_entity_poly.pdbx_strand_id
1 'polypeptide(L)'
;MFRFFHRRLFPSSIFPAIQTVHPGPLAYEAARLEPNRLRTLLLHMYMYIFRGRCIRRPFFDFVEPKRHDDRRYLKVIGSFASSCNAKQSGLKSRSDNNTFPVIRNTVSSSHIQTYSKFRGMALNKLSIDKVDITDKRVLIRVDFNVPLKDGKITNNQRIVAALDTIKYALEKKAKSVVLMSHLGRPDGKRDMKYSLKPVAEELKSLLGKEILFLNDCVGSEIETACANPVPGTIILLENLRFHIEEEGKGIGADGTKVKAEKEKVEEFRKSLRKLGDIYINDAFGTAHRAHSSMLGEGYETRASGFLLKKELEYFAKALDNPERPFLAILGGAKVADKIQLINNLLDKVNEMIIAGGMAYTFLKISKNMKIGNSLFDEEGAKIVNELLSKAERNKVQIHLPVDFVIADKFAENAAVGAADVENGIPDGWMGLDNGPRSSTLFSEPIKRAKTIVWNGPAGVFEFENFSKGTKSLMDNVVETTSRGTITIIGGGDTATCAAKWKTEDKVSHVSTGGGASLELLEGKILPGVAALSPL
;
A
#
# COMPACT_ATOMS: atom_id res chain seq x y z
N MET A 1 13.61 -39.49 -0.96
CA MET A 1 13.02 -38.20 -0.53
C MET A 1 13.53 -37.02 -1.35
N PHE A 2 14.84 -36.88 -1.60
CA PHE A 2 15.42 -35.79 -2.41
C PHE A 2 14.90 -35.74 -3.87
N ARG A 3 14.67 -36.85 -4.53
CA ARG A 3 14.15 -36.92 -5.92
C ARG A 3 12.65 -36.54 -6.03
N PHE A 4 11.88 -36.66 -4.98
CA PHE A 4 10.43 -36.34 -4.97
C PHE A 4 10.18 -34.85 -4.75
N PHE A 5 11.03 -34.15 -4.00
CA PHE A 5 10.92 -32.72 -3.76
C PHE A 5 11.37 -31.89 -4.97
N HIS A 6 12.31 -32.42 -5.78
CA HIS A 6 12.91 -31.70 -6.92
C HIS A 6 11.94 -31.53 -8.11
N ARG A 7 11.07 -32.49 -8.35
CA ARG A 7 10.14 -32.44 -9.52
C ARG A 7 9.00 -31.41 -9.38
N ARG A 8 8.70 -30.92 -8.18
CA ARG A 8 7.62 -29.93 -7.96
C ARG A 8 8.06 -28.46 -7.95
N LEU A 9 9.36 -28.19 -7.91
CA LEU A 9 9.87 -26.83 -7.67
C LEU A 9 10.71 -26.24 -8.81
N PHE A 10 11.16 -27.03 -9.81
CA PHE A 10 12.01 -26.54 -10.90
C PHE A 10 11.63 -27.11 -12.27
N PRO A 11 11.69 -26.29 -13.35
CA PRO A 11 11.52 -26.75 -14.73
C PRO A 11 12.70 -27.65 -15.16
N SER A 12 12.44 -28.62 -16.04
CA SER A 12 13.38 -29.63 -16.53
C SER A 12 14.63 -29.11 -17.25
N SER A 13 14.70 -27.83 -17.59
CA SER A 13 15.83 -27.20 -18.28
C SER A 13 17.06 -26.89 -17.40
N ILE A 14 16.96 -27.06 -16.07
CA ILE A 14 18.07 -26.75 -15.12
C ILE A 14 18.79 -28.03 -14.64
N PHE A 15 18.34 -29.20 -15.09
CA PHE A 15 18.81 -30.51 -14.64
C PHE A 15 20.29 -30.84 -14.91
N PRO A 16 20.94 -30.41 -15.99
CA PRO A 16 22.34 -30.81 -16.28
C PRO A 16 23.39 -30.21 -15.34
N ALA A 17 23.11 -29.05 -14.72
CA ALA A 17 24.09 -28.35 -13.91
C ALA A 17 24.22 -28.88 -12.47
N ILE A 18 23.24 -29.68 -12.01
CA ILE A 18 23.16 -30.14 -10.61
C ILE A 18 23.63 -31.61 -10.46
N GLN A 19 23.70 -32.39 -11.55
CA GLN A 19 24.10 -33.81 -11.51
C GLN A 19 25.59 -34.06 -11.20
N THR A 20 26.43 -33.03 -11.18
CA THR A 20 27.89 -33.19 -11.00
C THR A 20 28.39 -32.96 -9.56
N VAL A 21 27.48 -32.73 -8.61
CA VAL A 21 27.84 -32.52 -7.20
C VAL A 21 27.47 -33.75 -6.38
N HIS A 22 28.45 -34.56 -5.98
CA HIS A 22 28.26 -35.62 -5.01
C HIS A 22 27.81 -35.04 -3.66
N PRO A 23 26.80 -35.64 -2.99
CA PRO A 23 26.34 -35.17 -1.67
C PRO A 23 27.39 -35.45 -0.61
N GLY A 24 28.16 -34.44 -0.20
CA GLY A 24 29.07 -34.49 0.94
C GLY A 24 28.30 -34.29 2.28
N PRO A 25 29.03 -34.39 3.41
CA PRO A 25 28.42 -34.31 4.77
C PRO A 25 27.53 -33.09 5.03
N LEU A 26 27.72 -32.01 4.29
CA LEU A 26 26.94 -30.76 4.39
C LEU A 26 25.49 -30.88 3.86
N ALA A 27 25.19 -31.84 2.99
CA ALA A 27 23.83 -32.10 2.52
C ALA A 27 22.94 -32.72 3.61
N TYR A 28 23.54 -33.37 4.59
CA TYR A 28 22.83 -33.95 5.76
C TYR A 28 22.47 -32.89 6.80
N GLU A 29 23.30 -31.84 6.96
CA GLU A 29 22.99 -30.73 7.89
C GLU A 29 21.90 -29.80 7.33
N ALA A 30 21.86 -29.56 6.03
CA ALA A 30 20.82 -28.76 5.40
C ALA A 30 19.42 -29.42 5.49
N ALA A 31 19.34 -30.75 5.58
CA ALA A 31 18.09 -31.47 5.73
C ALA A 31 17.44 -31.34 7.13
N ARG A 32 18.14 -30.78 8.11
CA ARG A 32 17.66 -30.53 9.48
C ARG A 32 17.13 -29.12 9.71
N LEU A 33 17.16 -28.27 8.67
CA LEU A 33 16.60 -26.91 8.75
C LEU A 33 15.09 -26.92 8.52
N GLU A 34 14.37 -26.07 9.25
CA GLU A 34 12.93 -25.85 9.01
C GLU A 34 12.67 -25.44 7.55
N PRO A 35 11.56 -25.91 6.94
CA PRO A 35 11.24 -25.71 5.51
C PRO A 35 11.31 -24.24 5.05
N ASN A 36 10.94 -23.29 5.91
CA ASN A 36 10.97 -21.87 5.59
C ASN A 36 12.39 -21.29 5.57
N ARG A 37 13.27 -21.77 6.42
CA ARG A 37 14.70 -21.38 6.45
C ARG A 37 15.46 -21.96 5.26
N LEU A 38 15.14 -23.18 4.85
CA LEU A 38 15.71 -23.80 3.65
C LEU A 38 15.28 -23.05 2.37
N ARG A 39 14.04 -22.62 2.32
CA ARG A 39 13.51 -21.83 1.19
C ARG A 39 14.18 -20.47 1.08
N THR A 40 14.42 -19.79 2.19
CA THR A 40 15.14 -18.51 2.24
C THR A 40 16.60 -18.67 1.83
N LEU A 41 17.26 -19.74 2.26
CA LEU A 41 18.63 -20.06 1.88
C LEU A 41 18.75 -20.32 0.37
N LEU A 42 17.85 -21.10 -0.20
CA LEU A 42 17.79 -21.39 -1.63
C LEU A 42 17.48 -20.16 -2.47
N LEU A 43 16.61 -19.27 -2.01
CA LEU A 43 16.32 -17.99 -2.67
C LEU A 43 17.54 -17.05 -2.67
N HIS A 44 18.28 -16.95 -1.56
CA HIS A 44 19.51 -16.15 -1.48
C HIS A 44 20.62 -16.74 -2.35
N MET A 45 20.78 -18.06 -2.37
CA MET A 45 21.73 -18.74 -3.27
C MET A 45 21.38 -18.53 -4.75
N TYR A 46 20.09 -18.58 -5.10
CA TYR A 46 19.60 -18.29 -6.46
C TYR A 46 19.89 -16.85 -6.87
N MET A 47 19.62 -15.89 -5.99
CA MET A 47 19.91 -14.46 -6.21
C MET A 47 21.41 -14.17 -6.36
N TYR A 48 22.26 -14.92 -5.66
CA TYR A 48 23.70 -14.76 -5.71
C TYR A 48 24.32 -15.34 -6.99
N ILE A 49 23.87 -16.52 -7.42
CA ILE A 49 24.38 -17.23 -8.61
C ILE A 49 23.94 -16.51 -9.90
N PHE A 50 22.72 -15.95 -9.95
CA PHE A 50 22.18 -15.33 -11.16
C PHE A 50 22.45 -13.82 -11.30
N ARG A 51 22.89 -13.11 -10.26
CA ARG A 51 23.23 -11.68 -10.35
C ARG A 51 24.64 -11.36 -10.83
N GLY A 52 25.54 -12.33 -11.00
CA GLY A 52 26.84 -12.18 -11.67
C GLY A 52 27.74 -11.04 -11.16
N ARG A 53 27.57 -10.54 -9.94
CA ARG A 53 28.41 -9.48 -9.37
C ARG A 53 29.34 -10.06 -8.30
N CYS A 54 30.63 -10.15 -8.63
CA CYS A 54 31.68 -10.29 -7.65
C CYS A 54 31.79 -8.98 -6.83
N ILE A 55 31.20 -8.94 -5.63
CA ILE A 55 31.36 -7.80 -4.72
C ILE A 55 32.67 -7.98 -3.97
N ARG A 56 33.65 -7.08 -4.18
CA ARG A 56 34.97 -7.04 -3.54
C ARG A 56 34.95 -6.51 -2.09
N ARG A 57 33.86 -6.72 -1.33
CA ARG A 57 33.85 -6.43 0.11
C ARG A 57 33.25 -7.62 0.86
N PRO A 58 33.83 -8.02 2.01
CA PRO A 58 33.32 -9.15 2.79
C PRO A 58 31.96 -8.78 3.39
N PHE A 59 31.02 -9.73 3.29
CA PHE A 59 29.61 -9.65 3.71
C PHE A 59 29.43 -9.51 5.24
N PHE A 60 30.51 -9.32 5.99
CA PHE A 60 30.51 -9.35 7.45
C PHE A 60 30.00 -8.08 8.13
N ASP A 61 29.86 -6.96 7.40
CA ASP A 61 29.49 -5.68 7.99
C ASP A 61 27.97 -5.45 8.14
N PHE A 62 27.12 -6.41 7.72
CA PHE A 62 25.67 -6.20 7.69
C PHE A 62 24.83 -7.09 8.62
N VAL A 63 25.44 -8.04 9.33
CA VAL A 63 24.69 -8.93 10.23
C VAL A 63 25.46 -9.10 11.54
N GLU A 64 25.09 -8.37 12.57
CA GLU A 64 25.49 -8.70 13.95
C GLU A 64 24.76 -9.98 14.41
N PRO A 65 25.47 -11.04 14.77
CA PRO A 65 24.84 -12.28 15.21
C PRO A 65 24.26 -12.12 16.63
N LYS A 66 22.95 -12.11 16.75
CA LYS A 66 22.25 -11.96 18.05
C LYS A 66 22.01 -13.26 18.81
N ARG A 67 22.35 -14.47 18.28
CA ARG A 67 22.20 -15.76 18.97
C ARG A 67 23.23 -16.81 18.54
N HIS A 68 23.49 -17.78 19.42
CA HIS A 68 24.49 -18.85 19.25
C HIS A 68 24.27 -19.74 18.01
N ASP A 69 23.08 -19.78 17.45
CA ASP A 69 22.70 -20.60 16.29
C ASP A 69 23.12 -20.00 14.94
N ASP A 70 23.36 -18.67 14.91
CA ASP A 70 23.73 -17.97 13.67
C ASP A 70 25.18 -18.24 13.21
N ARG A 71 26.06 -18.68 14.13
CA ARG A 71 27.44 -19.03 13.79
C ARG A 71 27.57 -20.27 12.90
N ARG A 72 26.65 -21.24 13.02
CA ARG A 72 26.63 -22.42 12.13
C ARG A 72 26.17 -22.04 10.73
N TYR A 73 25.23 -21.11 10.65
CA TYR A 73 24.70 -20.59 9.39
C TYR A 73 25.79 -19.90 8.55
N LEU A 74 26.62 -19.07 9.18
CA LEU A 74 27.71 -18.35 8.52
C LEU A 74 28.85 -19.31 8.07
N LYS A 75 29.10 -20.40 8.81
CA LYS A 75 30.09 -21.42 8.41
C LYS A 75 29.70 -22.16 7.13
N VAL A 76 28.43 -22.47 6.94
CA VAL A 76 27.90 -23.14 5.74
C VAL A 76 28.06 -22.24 4.51
N ILE A 77 27.73 -20.94 4.64
CA ILE A 77 27.90 -19.97 3.54
C ILE A 77 29.37 -19.74 3.19
N GLY A 78 30.24 -19.61 4.20
CA GLY A 78 31.69 -19.42 4.01
C GLY A 78 32.37 -20.59 3.29
N SER A 79 31.97 -21.83 3.62
CA SER A 79 32.51 -23.03 2.98
C SER A 79 32.07 -23.16 1.51
N PHE A 80 30.84 -22.76 1.17
CA PHE A 80 30.37 -22.75 -0.24
C PHE A 80 31.08 -21.68 -1.08
N ALA A 81 31.27 -20.49 -0.54
CA ALA A 81 31.99 -19.42 -1.22
C ALA A 81 33.44 -19.78 -1.54
N SER A 82 34.13 -20.47 -0.62
CA SER A 82 35.51 -20.95 -0.82
C SER A 82 35.60 -22.06 -1.88
N SER A 83 34.60 -22.95 -1.97
CA SER A 83 34.54 -24.01 -2.99
C SER A 83 34.31 -23.46 -4.42
N CYS A 84 33.56 -22.35 -4.55
CA CYS A 84 33.34 -21.71 -5.84
C CYS A 84 34.59 -20.94 -6.35
N ASN A 85 35.33 -20.29 -5.46
CA ASN A 85 36.56 -19.58 -5.81
C ASN A 85 37.72 -20.52 -6.24
N ALA A 86 37.81 -21.73 -5.69
CA ALA A 86 38.82 -22.70 -6.05
C ALA A 86 38.70 -23.27 -7.50
N LYS A 87 37.48 -23.21 -8.08
CA LYS A 87 37.27 -23.68 -9.47
C LYS A 87 37.50 -22.59 -10.53
N GLN A 88 37.62 -21.31 -10.15
CA GLN A 88 37.90 -20.21 -11.10
C GLN A 88 39.38 -19.91 -11.29
N SER A 89 40.27 -20.41 -10.43
CA SER A 89 41.73 -20.18 -10.52
C SER A 89 42.44 -21.06 -11.55
N GLY A 90 41.77 -21.91 -12.29
CA GLY A 90 42.33 -22.85 -13.26
C GLY A 90 42.42 -22.35 -14.71
N LEU A 91 42.01 -21.13 -15.02
CA LEU A 91 42.09 -20.55 -16.37
C LEU A 91 43.32 -19.65 -16.48
N LYS A 92 44.39 -20.19 -17.08
CA LYS A 92 45.63 -19.46 -17.43
C LYS A 92 45.33 -18.38 -18.47
N SER A 93 45.85 -17.17 -18.17
CA SER A 93 45.85 -16.01 -19.06
C SER A 93 46.64 -16.32 -20.37
N ARG A 94 46.01 -16.13 -21.51
CA ARG A 94 46.69 -15.81 -22.77
C ARG A 94 46.32 -14.36 -23.11
N SER A 95 47.35 -13.54 -23.18
CA SER A 95 47.32 -12.18 -23.70
C SER A 95 47.15 -12.25 -25.22
N ASP A 96 46.11 -11.64 -25.78
CA ASP A 96 46.19 -11.02 -27.08
C ASP A 96 45.08 -9.97 -27.25
N ASN A 97 45.45 -8.93 -27.95
CA ASN A 97 44.84 -7.63 -28.12
C ASN A 97 43.41 -7.61 -28.67
N ASN A 98 42.71 -6.56 -28.22
CA ASN A 98 41.62 -5.79 -28.86
C ASN A 98 40.18 -6.25 -28.72
N THR A 99 39.39 -5.22 -28.34
CA THR A 99 37.93 -5.09 -28.36
C THR A 99 37.19 -5.83 -27.27
N PHE A 100 36.87 -5.07 -26.21
CA PHE A 100 35.80 -5.44 -25.26
C PHE A 100 34.42 -5.35 -25.95
N PRO A 101 33.66 -6.43 -25.99
CA PRO A 101 32.27 -6.33 -26.39
C PRO A 101 31.49 -5.65 -25.26
N VAL A 102 30.85 -4.51 -25.56
CA VAL A 102 29.85 -3.89 -24.72
C VAL A 102 28.69 -4.90 -24.57
N ILE A 103 28.65 -5.61 -23.44
CA ILE A 103 27.49 -6.44 -23.10
C ILE A 103 26.36 -5.47 -22.77
N ARG A 104 25.53 -5.18 -23.74
CA ARG A 104 24.21 -4.57 -23.53
C ARG A 104 23.41 -5.55 -22.69
N ASN A 105 23.22 -5.24 -21.40
CA ASN A 105 22.27 -5.93 -20.54
C ASN A 105 20.85 -5.68 -21.06
N THR A 106 20.43 -6.42 -22.05
CA THR A 106 19.02 -6.55 -22.38
C THR A 106 18.39 -7.44 -21.31
N VAL A 107 17.76 -6.82 -20.32
CA VAL A 107 16.79 -7.51 -19.46
C VAL A 107 15.74 -8.07 -20.42
N SER A 108 15.70 -9.39 -20.57
CA SER A 108 14.82 -10.02 -21.55
C SER A 108 13.36 -9.70 -21.19
N SER A 109 12.56 -9.36 -22.19
CA SER A 109 11.12 -9.07 -22.05
C SER A 109 10.36 -10.17 -21.29
N SER A 110 10.88 -11.39 -21.26
CA SER A 110 10.33 -12.51 -20.49
C SER A 110 10.40 -12.32 -18.97
N HIS A 111 11.41 -11.61 -18.44
CA HIS A 111 11.51 -11.34 -17.00
C HIS A 111 10.54 -10.23 -16.56
N ILE A 112 10.31 -9.24 -17.42
CA ILE A 112 9.32 -8.19 -17.19
C ILE A 112 7.91 -8.78 -17.24
N GLN A 113 7.63 -9.67 -18.19
CA GLN A 113 6.35 -10.37 -18.31
C GLN A 113 6.09 -11.31 -17.11
N THR A 114 7.11 -11.99 -16.60
CA THR A 114 6.97 -12.87 -15.44
C THR A 114 6.68 -12.06 -14.16
N TYR A 115 7.33 -10.91 -13.96
CA TYR A 115 7.06 -10.01 -12.83
C TYR A 115 5.67 -9.38 -12.91
N SER A 116 5.25 -8.94 -14.10
CA SER A 116 3.89 -8.42 -14.35
C SER A 116 2.82 -9.49 -14.09
N LYS A 117 3.04 -10.72 -14.54
CA LYS A 117 2.12 -11.85 -14.34
C LYS A 117 1.99 -12.24 -12.84
N PHE A 118 3.08 -12.21 -12.07
CA PHE A 118 3.05 -12.44 -10.62
C PHE A 118 2.29 -11.32 -9.88
N ARG A 119 2.37 -10.09 -10.34
CA ARG A 119 1.71 -8.94 -9.73
C ARG A 119 0.22 -8.88 -10.08
N GLY A 120 -0.17 -9.17 -11.32
CA GLY A 120 -1.58 -9.30 -11.72
C GLY A 120 -2.31 -10.40 -10.93
N MET A 121 -1.63 -11.50 -10.62
CA MET A 121 -2.14 -12.53 -9.70
C MET A 121 -2.26 -12.06 -8.25
N ALA A 122 -1.49 -11.04 -7.82
CA ALA A 122 -1.54 -10.53 -6.45
C ALA A 122 -2.81 -9.70 -6.16
N LEU A 123 -3.40 -9.06 -7.18
CA LEU A 123 -4.62 -8.25 -7.05
C LEU A 123 -5.89 -9.03 -7.46
N ASN A 124 -5.75 -10.15 -8.18
CA ASN A 124 -6.88 -10.99 -8.59
C ASN A 124 -7.26 -11.95 -7.45
N LYS A 125 -8.18 -11.52 -6.61
CA LYS A 125 -8.59 -12.20 -5.39
C LYS A 125 -10.04 -12.66 -5.46
N LEU A 126 -10.33 -13.78 -4.79
CA LEU A 126 -11.69 -14.27 -4.61
C LEU A 126 -12.55 -13.16 -3.99
N SER A 127 -13.77 -12.98 -4.51
CA SER A 127 -14.73 -11.98 -4.01
C SER A 127 -16.02 -12.65 -3.54
N ILE A 128 -16.76 -11.98 -2.68
CA ILE A 128 -17.95 -12.50 -2.02
C ILE A 128 -19.02 -13.02 -3.02
N ASP A 129 -19.11 -12.42 -4.22
CA ASP A 129 -20.04 -12.85 -5.27
C ASP A 129 -19.66 -14.18 -5.94
N LYS A 130 -18.49 -14.72 -5.63
CA LYS A 130 -18.00 -16.01 -6.11
C LYS A 130 -17.98 -17.10 -5.02
N VAL A 131 -18.53 -16.79 -3.86
CA VAL A 131 -18.58 -17.69 -2.71
C VAL A 131 -20.02 -18.04 -2.37
N ASP A 132 -20.32 -19.32 -2.15
CA ASP A 132 -21.61 -19.72 -1.60
C ASP A 132 -21.64 -19.43 -0.10
N ILE A 133 -22.42 -18.41 0.26
CA ILE A 133 -22.62 -17.94 1.63
C ILE A 133 -23.97 -18.33 2.20
N THR A 134 -24.79 -19.10 1.47
CA THR A 134 -26.11 -19.55 1.89
C THR A 134 -26.00 -20.37 3.17
N ASP A 135 -26.81 -20.03 4.18
CA ASP A 135 -26.78 -20.66 5.51
C ASP A 135 -25.44 -20.63 6.26
N LYS A 136 -24.50 -19.80 5.82
CA LYS A 136 -23.20 -19.61 6.47
C LYS A 136 -23.20 -18.40 7.40
N ARG A 137 -22.44 -18.50 8.50
CA ARG A 137 -22.11 -17.35 9.34
C ARG A 137 -20.95 -16.60 8.64
N VAL A 138 -21.18 -15.38 8.23
CA VAL A 138 -20.21 -14.59 7.45
C VAL A 138 -19.58 -13.56 8.37
N LEU A 139 -18.29 -13.69 8.66
CA LEU A 139 -17.50 -12.70 9.38
C LEU A 139 -16.91 -11.69 8.40
N ILE A 140 -17.33 -10.43 8.52
CA ILE A 140 -16.89 -9.35 7.63
C ILE A 140 -16.03 -8.35 8.38
N ARG A 141 -14.78 -8.15 7.94
CA ARG A 141 -13.93 -7.05 8.41
C ARG A 141 -14.22 -5.81 7.59
N VAL A 142 -14.87 -4.84 8.22
CA VAL A 142 -15.25 -3.55 7.64
C VAL A 142 -14.39 -2.41 8.22
N ASP A 143 -14.33 -1.25 7.55
CA ASP A 143 -13.63 -0.06 8.05
C ASP A 143 -14.64 1.01 8.49
N PHE A 144 -15.09 0.89 9.75
CA PHE A 144 -15.99 1.84 10.39
C PHE A 144 -15.25 2.88 11.25
N ASN A 145 -14.01 3.17 10.89
CA ASN A 145 -13.22 4.21 11.55
C ASN A 145 -13.71 5.61 11.10
N VAL A 146 -14.89 5.97 11.56
CA VAL A 146 -15.57 7.23 11.24
C VAL A 146 -15.19 8.34 12.22
N PRO A 147 -15.20 9.63 11.83
CA PRO A 147 -14.98 10.73 12.73
C PRO A 147 -16.19 10.92 13.66
N LEU A 148 -15.90 11.02 14.95
CA LEU A 148 -16.87 11.32 16.00
C LEU A 148 -16.63 12.70 16.61
N LYS A 149 -17.70 13.44 16.86
CA LYS A 149 -17.70 14.65 17.66
C LYS A 149 -18.83 14.55 18.68
N ASP A 150 -18.50 14.67 19.95
CA ASP A 150 -19.46 14.56 21.07
C ASP A 150 -20.32 13.27 21.00
N GLY A 151 -19.68 12.15 20.65
CA GLY A 151 -20.34 10.85 20.51
C GLY A 151 -21.20 10.68 19.25
N LYS A 152 -21.27 11.68 18.36
CA LYS A 152 -22.04 11.64 17.12
C LYS A 152 -21.13 11.50 15.90
N ILE A 153 -21.56 10.69 14.94
CA ILE A 153 -20.88 10.52 13.66
C ILE A 153 -21.04 11.81 12.83
N THR A 154 -19.92 12.40 12.42
CA THR A 154 -19.90 13.62 11.59
C THR A 154 -19.79 13.31 10.10
N ASN A 155 -19.31 12.12 9.74
CA ASN A 155 -19.26 11.61 8.39
C ASN A 155 -19.41 10.09 8.39
N ASN A 156 -20.43 9.56 7.71
CA ASN A 156 -20.77 8.14 7.66
C ASN A 156 -20.36 7.43 6.37
N GLN A 157 -19.62 8.08 5.47
CA GLN A 157 -19.25 7.54 4.15
C GLN A 157 -18.62 6.15 4.22
N ARG A 158 -17.79 5.86 5.24
CA ARG A 158 -17.17 4.53 5.41
C ARG A 158 -18.20 3.45 5.76
N ILE A 159 -19.25 3.79 6.48
CA ILE A 159 -20.36 2.88 6.78
C ILE A 159 -21.16 2.63 5.51
N VAL A 160 -21.52 3.69 4.80
CA VAL A 160 -22.27 3.61 3.53
C VAL A 160 -21.52 2.77 2.50
N ALA A 161 -20.21 2.93 2.40
CA ALA A 161 -19.37 2.18 1.45
C ALA A 161 -19.37 0.66 1.67
N ALA A 162 -19.65 0.18 2.89
CA ALA A 162 -19.72 -1.25 3.21
C ALA A 162 -21.13 -1.85 3.05
N LEU A 163 -22.15 -1.02 2.82
CA LEU A 163 -23.56 -1.48 2.80
C LEU A 163 -23.83 -2.51 1.70
N ASP A 164 -23.22 -2.36 0.53
CA ASP A 164 -23.46 -3.28 -0.60
C ASP A 164 -23.03 -4.70 -0.25
N THR A 165 -21.89 -4.86 0.43
CA THR A 165 -21.40 -6.17 0.91
C THR A 165 -22.33 -6.76 1.96
N ILE A 166 -22.79 -5.95 2.91
CA ILE A 166 -23.69 -6.38 3.98
C ILE A 166 -25.07 -6.79 3.39
N LYS A 167 -25.65 -5.96 2.53
CA LYS A 167 -26.93 -6.23 1.85
C LYS A 167 -26.84 -7.50 1.02
N TYR A 168 -25.78 -7.66 0.23
CA TYR A 168 -25.55 -8.87 -0.55
C TYR A 168 -25.54 -10.13 0.31
N ALA A 169 -24.83 -10.10 1.45
CA ALA A 169 -24.80 -11.26 2.35
C ALA A 169 -26.19 -11.62 2.88
N LEU A 170 -27.00 -10.62 3.20
CA LEU A 170 -28.39 -10.83 3.65
C LEU A 170 -29.30 -11.36 2.52
N GLU A 171 -29.21 -10.79 1.33
CA GLU A 171 -29.95 -11.22 0.12
C GLU A 171 -29.63 -12.65 -0.27
N LYS A 172 -28.37 -13.07 -0.11
CA LYS A 172 -27.92 -14.46 -0.34
C LYS A 172 -28.22 -15.38 0.83
N LYS A 173 -29.06 -14.95 1.79
CA LYS A 173 -29.52 -15.74 2.91
C LYS A 173 -28.38 -16.30 3.77
N ALA A 174 -27.34 -15.49 4.02
CA ALA A 174 -26.38 -15.83 5.06
C ALA A 174 -27.09 -16.07 6.38
N LYS A 175 -26.68 -17.07 7.14
CA LYS A 175 -27.25 -17.37 8.47
C LYS A 175 -27.07 -16.19 9.41
N SER A 176 -25.89 -15.56 9.38
CA SER A 176 -25.64 -14.31 10.08
C SER A 176 -24.55 -13.50 9.39
N VAL A 177 -24.57 -12.20 9.61
CA VAL A 177 -23.54 -11.25 9.19
C VAL A 177 -22.91 -10.71 10.46
N VAL A 178 -21.66 -11.12 10.75
CA VAL A 178 -20.90 -10.66 11.92
C VAL A 178 -19.91 -9.61 11.44
N LEU A 179 -20.09 -8.37 11.88
CA LEU A 179 -19.26 -7.21 11.50
C LEU A 179 -18.21 -6.95 12.57
N MET A 180 -16.96 -6.80 12.18
CA MET A 180 -15.87 -6.39 13.06
C MET A 180 -15.11 -5.21 12.47
N SER A 181 -14.77 -4.24 13.31
CA SER A 181 -14.03 -3.05 12.90
C SER A 181 -13.18 -2.49 14.02
N HIS A 182 -12.36 -1.51 13.67
CA HIS A 182 -11.69 -0.63 14.61
C HIS A 182 -12.30 0.77 14.55
N LEU A 183 -12.11 1.55 15.61
CA LEU A 183 -12.42 2.96 15.70
C LEU A 183 -11.33 3.68 16.50
N GLY A 184 -10.73 4.70 15.90
CA GLY A 184 -9.70 5.50 16.54
C GLY A 184 -8.41 4.73 16.91
N ARG A 185 -7.73 5.22 17.94
CA ARG A 185 -6.47 4.65 18.45
C ARG A 185 -6.53 4.53 19.98
N PRO A 186 -7.25 3.55 20.51
CA PRO A 186 -7.33 3.31 21.96
C PRO A 186 -6.08 2.63 22.54
N ASP A 187 -5.12 2.21 21.68
CA ASP A 187 -3.82 1.66 22.05
C ASP A 187 -3.90 0.41 22.99
N GLY A 188 -4.91 -0.42 22.79
CA GLY A 188 -5.15 -1.63 23.59
C GLY A 188 -5.90 -1.36 24.91
N LYS A 189 -6.49 -0.18 25.08
CA LYS A 189 -7.28 0.18 26.27
C LYS A 189 -8.75 0.32 25.92
N ARG A 190 -9.61 -0.20 26.78
CA ARG A 190 -11.06 -0.03 26.64
C ARG A 190 -11.43 1.41 27.03
N ASP A 191 -11.55 2.28 26.05
CA ASP A 191 -11.97 3.67 26.20
C ASP A 191 -13.26 3.89 25.43
N MET A 192 -14.36 4.13 26.13
CA MET A 192 -15.71 4.18 25.57
C MET A 192 -15.94 5.31 24.56
N LYS A 193 -15.05 6.31 24.52
CA LYS A 193 -15.09 7.32 23.42
C LYS A 193 -14.80 6.72 22.05
N TYR A 194 -14.20 5.52 22.01
CA TYR A 194 -13.92 4.75 20.82
C TYR A 194 -14.84 3.53 20.67
N SER A 195 -15.98 3.48 21.41
CA SER A 195 -16.96 2.41 21.24
C SER A 195 -17.63 2.48 19.87
N LEU A 196 -17.87 1.32 19.27
CA LEU A 196 -18.64 1.17 18.01
C LEU A 196 -20.15 1.26 18.22
N LYS A 197 -20.66 1.48 19.44
CA LYS A 197 -22.09 1.61 19.70
C LYS A 197 -22.79 2.68 18.84
N PRO A 198 -22.23 3.89 18.64
CA PRO A 198 -22.85 4.87 17.73
C PRO A 198 -22.93 4.38 16.28
N VAL A 199 -21.98 3.52 15.86
CA VAL A 199 -22.00 2.90 14.52
C VAL A 199 -23.12 1.86 14.41
N ALA A 200 -23.44 1.12 15.47
CA ALA A 200 -24.58 0.20 15.49
C ALA A 200 -25.90 0.94 15.25
N GLU A 201 -26.09 2.09 15.88
CA GLU A 201 -27.29 2.92 15.71
C GLU A 201 -27.40 3.48 14.27
N GLU A 202 -26.27 3.94 13.72
CA GLU A 202 -26.21 4.41 12.32
C GLU A 202 -26.51 3.29 11.33
N LEU A 203 -25.94 2.11 11.52
CA LEU A 203 -26.23 0.92 10.70
C LEU A 203 -27.70 0.51 10.76
N LYS A 204 -28.30 0.54 11.94
CA LYS A 204 -29.74 0.27 12.13
C LYS A 204 -30.58 1.22 11.30
N SER A 205 -30.25 2.52 11.32
CA SER A 205 -30.92 3.53 10.51
C SER A 205 -30.76 3.29 9.01
N LEU A 206 -29.54 3.01 8.54
CA LEU A 206 -29.22 2.83 7.11
C LEU A 206 -29.78 1.54 6.52
N LEU A 207 -29.82 0.46 7.30
CA LEU A 207 -30.31 -0.85 6.86
C LEU A 207 -31.79 -1.07 7.12
N GLY A 208 -32.42 -0.30 8.02
CA GLY A 208 -33.79 -0.53 8.48
C GLY A 208 -33.95 -1.87 9.19
N LYS A 209 -32.90 -2.37 9.83
CA LYS A 209 -32.86 -3.68 10.50
C LYS A 209 -32.24 -3.55 11.89
N GLU A 210 -32.63 -4.46 12.79
CA GLU A 210 -32.02 -4.53 14.12
C GLU A 210 -30.55 -4.99 14.01
N ILE A 211 -29.69 -4.36 14.80
CA ILE A 211 -28.28 -4.70 14.92
C ILE A 211 -28.03 -5.20 16.34
N LEU A 212 -27.61 -6.44 16.47
CA LEU A 212 -27.16 -6.97 17.75
C LEU A 212 -25.74 -6.47 18.03
N PHE A 213 -25.63 -5.45 18.88
CA PHE A 213 -24.34 -4.94 19.30
C PHE A 213 -23.81 -5.76 20.48
N LEU A 214 -22.58 -6.31 20.37
CA LEU A 214 -21.92 -7.06 21.43
C LEU A 214 -20.85 -6.21 22.10
N ASN A 215 -20.76 -6.29 23.42
CA ASN A 215 -19.89 -5.42 24.22
C ASN A 215 -18.39 -5.75 24.13
N ASP A 216 -18.02 -6.80 23.40
CA ASP A 216 -16.61 -7.15 23.10
C ASP A 216 -16.51 -7.78 21.71
N CYS A 217 -15.30 -8.08 21.26
CA CYS A 217 -15.04 -8.72 19.97
C CYS A 217 -14.53 -10.18 20.11
N VAL A 218 -14.18 -10.62 21.30
CA VAL A 218 -13.68 -11.97 21.60
C VAL A 218 -14.20 -12.44 22.96
N GLY A 219 -14.00 -13.71 23.25
CA GLY A 219 -14.38 -14.33 24.54
C GLY A 219 -15.61 -15.21 24.44
N SER A 220 -15.85 -16.01 25.48
CA SER A 220 -16.88 -17.07 25.49
C SER A 220 -18.31 -16.55 25.27
N GLU A 221 -18.64 -15.38 25.81
CA GLU A 221 -19.95 -14.74 25.61
C GLU A 221 -20.17 -14.39 24.14
N ILE A 222 -19.16 -13.80 23.49
CA ILE A 222 -19.20 -13.40 22.09
C ILE A 222 -19.27 -14.64 21.18
N GLU A 223 -18.44 -15.65 21.47
CA GLU A 223 -18.45 -16.94 20.76
C GLU A 223 -19.83 -17.61 20.84
N THR A 224 -20.46 -17.61 22.02
CA THR A 224 -21.80 -18.18 22.23
C THR A 224 -22.86 -17.40 21.43
N ALA A 225 -22.85 -16.06 21.47
CA ALA A 225 -23.79 -15.24 20.73
C ALA A 225 -23.68 -15.44 19.21
N CYS A 226 -22.46 -15.71 18.70
CA CYS A 226 -22.20 -15.92 17.27
C CYS A 226 -22.33 -17.41 16.85
N ALA A 227 -22.45 -18.36 17.77
CA ALA A 227 -22.45 -19.79 17.44
C ALA A 227 -23.70 -20.23 16.68
N ASN A 228 -24.88 -19.83 17.15
CA ASN A 228 -26.13 -20.21 16.53
C ASN A 228 -27.17 -19.07 16.53
N PRO A 229 -26.90 -17.97 15.82
CA PRO A 229 -27.84 -16.85 15.73
C PRO A 229 -29.10 -17.22 14.92
N VAL A 230 -30.17 -16.48 15.13
CA VAL A 230 -31.38 -16.57 14.30
C VAL A 230 -30.98 -16.19 12.85
N PRO A 231 -31.49 -16.91 11.82
CA PRO A 231 -31.18 -16.61 10.43
C PRO A 231 -31.46 -15.14 10.07
N GLY A 232 -30.50 -14.49 9.40
CA GLY A 232 -30.58 -13.08 9.01
C GLY A 232 -30.15 -12.09 10.11
N THR A 233 -29.65 -12.56 11.25
CA THR A 233 -29.13 -11.68 12.32
C THR A 233 -27.88 -10.93 11.84
N ILE A 234 -27.86 -9.62 12.10
CA ILE A 234 -26.68 -8.76 11.91
C ILE A 234 -26.09 -8.49 13.29
N ILE A 235 -24.82 -8.82 13.46
CA ILE A 235 -24.07 -8.63 14.71
C ILE A 235 -22.96 -7.63 14.45
N LEU A 236 -22.82 -6.61 15.29
CA LEU A 236 -21.66 -5.73 15.31
C LEU A 236 -20.88 -5.96 16.60
N LEU A 237 -19.62 -6.31 16.48
CA LEU A 237 -18.69 -6.47 17.59
C LEU A 237 -18.18 -5.12 18.09
N GLU A 238 -17.73 -5.06 19.34
CA GLU A 238 -17.03 -3.89 19.86
C GLU A 238 -15.64 -3.72 19.22
N ASN A 239 -15.04 -2.57 19.42
CA ASN A 239 -13.80 -2.12 18.82
C ASN A 239 -12.65 -3.12 19.05
N LEU A 240 -12.16 -3.71 17.96
CA LEU A 240 -11.04 -4.66 17.95
C LEU A 240 -9.79 -4.11 18.66
N ARG A 241 -9.53 -2.79 18.57
CA ARG A 241 -8.35 -2.14 19.14
C ARG A 241 -8.43 -1.89 20.64
N PHE A 242 -9.50 -2.31 21.29
CA PHE A 242 -9.51 -2.41 22.75
C PHE A 242 -8.59 -3.52 23.26
N HIS A 243 -8.21 -4.45 22.35
CA HIS A 243 -7.27 -5.53 22.59
C HIS A 243 -5.92 -5.23 21.92
N ILE A 244 -4.82 -5.33 22.68
CA ILE A 244 -3.46 -5.11 22.14
C ILE A 244 -3.08 -6.18 21.10
N GLU A 245 -3.73 -7.33 21.15
CA GLU A 245 -3.58 -8.49 20.27
C GLU A 245 -4.00 -8.16 18.82
N GLU A 246 -4.87 -7.18 18.62
CA GLU A 246 -5.26 -6.73 17.26
C GLU A 246 -4.07 -6.13 16.52
N GLU A 247 -3.37 -5.18 17.13
CA GLU A 247 -2.22 -4.48 16.52
C GLU A 247 -0.87 -5.13 16.89
N GLY A 248 -0.86 -6.10 17.81
CA GLY A 248 0.34 -6.74 18.35
C GLY A 248 1.15 -5.84 19.28
N LYS A 249 0.64 -4.65 19.59
CA LYS A 249 1.26 -3.64 20.47
C LYS A 249 0.22 -2.67 21.03
N GLY A 250 0.56 -2.03 22.13
CA GLY A 250 -0.30 -1.03 22.78
C GLY A 250 0.48 -0.21 23.80
N ILE A 251 -0.26 0.43 24.69
CA ILE A 251 0.32 1.24 25.78
C ILE A 251 -0.11 0.62 27.10
N GLY A 252 0.88 0.25 27.94
CA GLY A 252 0.68 -0.28 29.28
C GLY A 252 0.03 0.72 30.25
N ALA A 253 -0.31 0.25 31.44
CA ALA A 253 -0.90 1.09 32.48
C ALA A 253 0.04 2.24 32.92
N ASP A 254 1.33 2.02 32.83
CA ASP A 254 2.42 2.97 33.13
C ASP A 254 2.72 3.96 31.98
N GLY A 255 1.98 3.88 30.86
CA GLY A 255 2.21 4.72 29.68
C GLY A 255 3.32 4.23 28.75
N THR A 256 3.99 3.12 29.06
CA THR A 256 5.05 2.56 28.22
C THR A 256 4.48 1.76 27.04
N LYS A 257 5.24 1.68 25.94
CA LYS A 257 4.89 0.85 24.80
C LYS A 257 5.09 -0.62 25.15
N VAL A 258 4.05 -1.42 25.02
CA VAL A 258 4.07 -2.87 25.25
C VAL A 258 3.80 -3.62 23.94
N LYS A 259 4.37 -4.83 23.83
CA LYS A 259 4.05 -5.78 22.76
C LYS A 259 3.12 -6.83 23.31
N ALA A 260 2.14 -7.25 22.51
CA ALA A 260 1.31 -8.39 22.84
C ALA A 260 2.14 -9.69 22.85
N GLU A 261 1.85 -10.58 23.78
CA GLU A 261 2.41 -11.93 23.83
C GLU A 261 1.91 -12.73 22.61
N LYS A 262 2.78 -13.51 22.00
CA LYS A 262 2.44 -14.25 20.77
C LYS A 262 1.31 -15.23 20.99
N GLU A 263 1.32 -15.89 22.11
CA GLU A 263 0.31 -16.88 22.53
C GLU A 263 -1.07 -16.21 22.65
N LYS A 264 -1.14 -15.01 23.23
CA LYS A 264 -2.39 -14.23 23.33
C LYS A 264 -2.87 -13.72 21.97
N VAL A 265 -1.95 -13.33 21.09
CA VAL A 265 -2.32 -12.98 19.69
C VAL A 265 -2.91 -14.18 18.97
N GLU A 266 -2.36 -15.38 19.16
CA GLU A 266 -2.91 -16.62 18.58
C GLU A 266 -4.28 -16.97 19.18
N GLU A 267 -4.47 -16.81 20.49
CA GLU A 267 -5.76 -17.01 21.17
C GLU A 267 -6.81 -16.03 20.66
N PHE A 268 -6.46 -14.76 20.52
CA PHE A 268 -7.32 -13.72 19.96
C PHE A 268 -7.78 -14.09 18.54
N ARG A 269 -6.85 -14.49 17.65
CA ARG A 269 -7.17 -14.96 16.30
C ARG A 269 -8.04 -16.20 16.28
N LYS A 270 -7.77 -17.17 17.18
CA LYS A 270 -8.60 -18.38 17.34
C LYS A 270 -10.03 -18.03 17.79
N SER A 271 -10.20 -17.06 18.69
CA SER A 271 -11.52 -16.59 19.12
C SER A 271 -12.27 -15.93 17.95
N LEU A 272 -11.62 -15.01 17.19
CA LEU A 272 -12.21 -14.42 15.98
C LEU A 272 -12.62 -15.50 14.95
N ARG A 273 -11.81 -16.57 14.79
CA ARG A 273 -12.11 -17.68 13.87
C ARG A 273 -13.42 -18.39 14.17
N LYS A 274 -13.84 -18.46 15.44
CA LYS A 274 -15.08 -19.12 15.85
C LYS A 274 -16.35 -18.35 15.48
N LEU A 275 -16.23 -17.04 15.18
CA LEU A 275 -17.37 -16.15 14.96
C LEU A 275 -18.03 -16.32 13.59
N GLY A 276 -17.42 -17.06 12.66
CA GLY A 276 -17.95 -17.26 11.32
C GLY A 276 -17.46 -18.53 10.65
N ASP A 277 -18.10 -18.90 9.56
CA ASP A 277 -17.71 -20.03 8.71
C ASP A 277 -16.86 -19.53 7.51
N ILE A 278 -17.13 -18.32 7.03
CA ILE A 278 -16.48 -17.66 5.92
C ILE A 278 -15.97 -16.29 6.38
N TYR A 279 -14.77 -15.92 5.94
CA TYR A 279 -14.17 -14.61 6.20
C TYR A 279 -14.21 -13.71 4.96
N ILE A 280 -14.72 -12.51 5.14
CA ILE A 280 -14.74 -11.45 4.11
C ILE A 280 -13.94 -10.26 4.62
N ASN A 281 -13.02 -9.77 3.79
CA ASN A 281 -12.33 -8.50 4.03
C ASN A 281 -12.91 -7.40 3.14
N ASP A 282 -13.47 -6.38 3.74
CA ASP A 282 -14.03 -5.21 3.06
C ASP A 282 -13.45 -3.89 3.63
N ALA A 283 -12.25 -3.98 4.18
CA ALA A 283 -11.56 -2.88 4.86
C ALA A 283 -10.27 -2.48 4.14
N PHE A 284 -10.39 -1.96 2.92
CA PHE A 284 -9.23 -1.56 2.13
C PHE A 284 -8.34 -0.54 2.85
N GLY A 285 -8.92 0.44 3.56
CA GLY A 285 -8.20 1.45 4.31
C GLY A 285 -7.20 0.90 5.33
N THR A 286 -7.44 -0.31 5.83
CA THR A 286 -6.57 -0.99 6.80
C THR A 286 -5.75 -2.13 6.17
N ALA A 287 -5.93 -2.44 4.88
CA ALA A 287 -5.33 -3.60 4.21
C ALA A 287 -3.79 -3.61 4.21
N HIS A 288 -3.15 -2.44 4.39
CA HIS A 288 -1.70 -2.28 4.51
C HIS A 288 -1.15 -2.71 5.88
N ARG A 289 -2.00 -3.06 6.85
CA ARG A 289 -1.62 -3.51 8.18
C ARG A 289 -1.86 -5.01 8.35
N ALA A 290 -0.87 -5.73 8.89
CA ALA A 290 -1.00 -7.14 9.24
C ALA A 290 -1.63 -7.32 10.63
N HIS A 291 -2.73 -6.61 10.91
CA HIS A 291 -3.46 -6.75 12.16
C HIS A 291 -4.18 -8.09 12.22
N SER A 292 -4.45 -8.60 13.41
CA SER A 292 -5.02 -9.93 13.61
C SER A 292 -6.33 -10.16 12.86
N SER A 293 -7.23 -9.16 12.85
CA SER A 293 -8.51 -9.24 12.15
C SER A 293 -8.41 -9.14 10.63
N MET A 294 -7.27 -8.63 10.10
CA MET A 294 -7.09 -8.37 8.66
C MET A 294 -6.67 -9.60 7.85
N LEU A 295 -6.18 -10.66 8.50
CA LEU A 295 -5.57 -11.79 7.82
C LEU A 295 -6.54 -12.95 7.58
N GLY A 296 -7.66 -13.02 8.31
CA GLY A 296 -8.61 -14.12 8.23
C GLY A 296 -7.93 -15.47 8.53
N GLU A 297 -6.99 -15.48 9.48
CA GLU A 297 -6.17 -16.65 9.78
C GLU A 297 -7.03 -17.83 10.27
N GLY A 298 -6.77 -19.02 9.74
CA GLY A 298 -7.54 -20.23 10.04
C GLY A 298 -8.81 -20.41 9.20
N TYR A 299 -9.26 -19.42 8.42
CA TYR A 299 -10.37 -19.59 7.48
C TYR A 299 -9.88 -20.23 6.17
N GLU A 300 -10.61 -21.24 5.68
CA GLU A 300 -10.34 -21.85 4.36
C GLU A 300 -10.71 -20.88 3.22
N THR A 301 -11.91 -20.27 3.34
CA THR A 301 -12.40 -19.29 2.39
C THR A 301 -12.21 -17.87 2.93
N ARG A 302 -11.41 -17.09 2.23
CA ARG A 302 -11.11 -15.69 2.54
C ARG A 302 -11.30 -14.86 1.26
N ALA A 303 -12.39 -14.10 1.23
CA ALA A 303 -12.75 -13.33 0.03
C ALA A 303 -12.79 -11.83 0.30
N SER A 304 -12.74 -11.02 -0.75
CA SER A 304 -12.99 -9.58 -0.67
C SER A 304 -14.49 -9.28 -0.64
N GLY A 305 -14.89 -8.26 0.10
CA GLY A 305 -16.17 -7.60 -0.12
C GLY A 305 -16.14 -6.71 -1.37
N PHE A 306 -17.25 -6.07 -1.69
CA PHE A 306 -17.38 -5.26 -2.90
C PHE A 306 -16.55 -3.97 -2.86
N LEU A 307 -16.41 -3.34 -1.68
CA LEU A 307 -15.54 -2.17 -1.52
C LEU A 307 -14.09 -2.53 -1.85
N LEU A 308 -13.56 -3.57 -1.20
CA LEU A 308 -12.19 -4.02 -1.43
C LEU A 308 -11.99 -4.50 -2.88
N LYS A 309 -12.95 -5.23 -3.45
CA LYS A 309 -12.93 -5.67 -4.85
C LYS A 309 -12.81 -4.48 -5.80
N LYS A 310 -13.67 -3.46 -5.64
CA LYS A 310 -13.66 -2.24 -6.44
C LYS A 310 -12.30 -1.52 -6.38
N GLU A 311 -11.74 -1.37 -5.19
CA GLU A 311 -10.40 -0.78 -5.01
C GLU A 311 -9.34 -1.56 -5.78
N LEU A 312 -9.31 -2.89 -5.62
CA LEU A 312 -8.34 -3.73 -6.32
C LEU A 312 -8.48 -3.68 -7.84
N GLU A 313 -9.71 -3.65 -8.36
CA GLU A 313 -9.97 -3.56 -9.80
C GLU A 313 -9.47 -2.23 -10.40
N TYR A 314 -9.72 -1.09 -9.72
CA TYR A 314 -9.25 0.21 -10.20
C TYR A 314 -7.72 0.32 -10.13
N PHE A 315 -7.11 -0.12 -9.03
CA PHE A 315 -5.65 -0.11 -8.92
C PHE A 315 -4.98 -1.09 -9.88
N ALA A 316 -5.58 -2.25 -10.16
CA ALA A 316 -5.08 -3.18 -11.17
C ALA A 316 -5.08 -2.53 -12.56
N LYS A 317 -6.17 -1.85 -12.96
CA LYS A 317 -6.23 -1.10 -14.23
C LYS A 317 -5.11 -0.07 -14.34
N ALA A 318 -4.83 0.67 -13.26
CA ALA A 318 -3.79 1.70 -13.27
C ALA A 318 -2.36 1.15 -13.18
N LEU A 319 -2.14 0.03 -12.48
CA LEU A 319 -0.79 -0.43 -12.16
C LEU A 319 -0.28 -1.56 -13.05
N ASP A 320 -1.18 -2.45 -13.50
CA ASP A 320 -0.78 -3.64 -14.25
C ASP A 320 -0.83 -3.41 -15.76
N ASN A 321 -1.87 -2.76 -16.27
CA ASN A 321 -2.02 -2.48 -17.70
C ASN A 321 -2.75 -1.15 -17.94
N PRO A 322 -2.13 0.02 -17.60
CA PRO A 322 -2.78 1.30 -17.80
C PRO A 322 -2.97 1.65 -19.27
N GLU A 323 -4.12 2.22 -19.61
CA GLU A 323 -4.28 2.91 -20.88
C GLU A 323 -3.37 4.15 -20.90
N ARG A 324 -2.71 4.39 -22.05
CA ARG A 324 -1.73 5.46 -22.17
C ARG A 324 -2.23 6.62 -23.05
N PRO A 325 -1.81 7.86 -22.79
CA PRO A 325 -0.83 8.28 -21.78
C PRO A 325 -1.32 8.10 -20.34
N PHE A 326 -0.40 7.64 -19.45
CA PHE A 326 -0.64 7.52 -18.02
C PHE A 326 0.00 8.71 -17.29
N LEU A 327 -0.81 9.48 -16.58
CA LEU A 327 -0.42 10.66 -15.83
C LEU A 327 -0.50 10.40 -14.32
N ALA A 328 0.55 10.76 -13.59
CA ALA A 328 0.49 10.90 -12.12
C ALA A 328 0.41 12.39 -11.74
N ILE A 329 -0.51 12.75 -10.86
CA ILE A 329 -0.59 14.08 -10.24
C ILE A 329 -0.23 13.90 -8.77
N LEU A 330 0.87 14.52 -8.34
CA LEU A 330 1.39 14.40 -6.99
C LEU A 330 1.50 15.80 -6.36
N GLY A 331 0.83 15.97 -5.23
CA GLY A 331 0.91 17.16 -4.40
C GLY A 331 1.28 16.81 -2.96
N GLY A 332 1.25 17.79 -2.08
CA GLY A 332 1.55 17.64 -0.67
C GLY A 332 2.77 18.41 -0.20
N ALA A 333 3.13 18.30 1.07
CA ALA A 333 4.11 19.16 1.72
C ALA A 333 5.57 18.75 1.43
N LYS A 334 5.90 17.45 1.50
CA LYS A 334 7.28 16.96 1.52
C LYS A 334 7.56 15.90 0.46
N VAL A 335 8.71 16.01 -0.20
CA VAL A 335 9.22 15.01 -1.15
C VAL A 335 9.58 13.72 -0.42
N ALA A 336 10.23 13.82 0.75
CA ALA A 336 10.68 12.68 1.56
C ALA A 336 9.54 11.69 1.87
N ASP A 337 8.33 12.20 2.13
CA ASP A 337 7.17 11.37 2.45
C ASP A 337 6.65 10.57 1.24
N LYS A 338 7.04 10.96 0.02
CA LYS A 338 6.56 10.37 -1.24
C LYS A 338 7.66 9.81 -2.15
N ILE A 339 8.90 9.68 -1.65
CA ILE A 339 10.03 9.17 -2.43
C ILE A 339 9.72 7.85 -3.12
N GLN A 340 9.22 6.88 -2.34
CA GLN A 340 8.91 5.54 -2.87
C GLN A 340 7.80 5.58 -3.90
N LEU A 341 6.78 6.41 -3.67
CA LEU A 341 5.68 6.63 -4.60
C LEU A 341 6.19 7.21 -5.93
N ILE A 342 6.93 8.34 -5.86
CA ILE A 342 7.49 8.99 -7.04
C ILE A 342 8.38 8.00 -7.80
N ASN A 343 9.30 7.34 -7.08
CA ASN A 343 10.25 6.42 -7.69
C ASN A 343 9.55 5.23 -8.39
N ASN A 344 8.51 4.63 -7.78
CA ASN A 344 7.76 3.54 -8.40
C ASN A 344 6.91 4.01 -9.59
N LEU A 345 6.29 5.19 -9.50
CA LEU A 345 5.48 5.74 -10.58
C LEU A 345 6.33 6.16 -11.79
N LEU A 346 7.56 6.65 -11.59
CA LEU A 346 8.49 6.95 -12.69
C LEU A 346 8.83 5.73 -13.57
N ASP A 347 8.61 4.51 -13.09
CA ASP A 347 8.75 3.28 -13.90
C ASP A 347 7.48 2.94 -14.70
N LYS A 348 6.37 3.67 -14.51
CA LYS A 348 5.05 3.31 -15.02
C LYS A 348 4.37 4.37 -15.85
N VAL A 349 4.53 5.64 -15.46
CA VAL A 349 3.81 6.76 -16.07
C VAL A 349 4.51 7.29 -17.31
N ASN A 350 3.76 8.02 -18.14
CA ASN A 350 4.32 8.78 -19.25
C ASN A 350 4.62 10.22 -18.82
N GLU A 351 3.81 10.75 -17.91
CA GLU A 351 3.90 12.12 -17.44
C GLU A 351 3.62 12.20 -15.94
N MET A 352 4.21 13.21 -15.30
CA MET A 352 4.02 13.45 -13.87
C MET A 352 3.92 14.95 -13.59
N ILE A 353 2.84 15.36 -12.93
CA ILE A 353 2.70 16.70 -12.35
C ILE A 353 3.17 16.63 -10.90
N ILE A 354 4.09 17.49 -10.51
CA ILE A 354 4.53 17.68 -9.13
C ILE A 354 4.10 19.08 -8.70
N ALA A 355 3.22 19.15 -7.70
CA ALA A 355 2.59 20.35 -7.21
C ALA A 355 2.65 20.45 -5.68
N GLY A 356 2.01 21.46 -5.09
CA GLY A 356 2.00 21.69 -3.65
C GLY A 356 3.38 22.04 -3.09
N GLY A 357 3.57 21.88 -1.78
CA GLY A 357 4.82 22.21 -1.08
C GLY A 357 6.06 21.50 -1.63
N MET A 358 5.88 20.27 -2.16
CA MET A 358 6.97 19.50 -2.79
C MET A 358 7.58 20.25 -3.99
N ALA A 359 6.78 21.00 -4.75
CA ALA A 359 7.23 21.67 -5.96
C ALA A 359 8.32 22.69 -5.65
N TYR A 360 8.27 23.38 -4.51
CA TYR A 360 9.31 24.36 -4.13
C TYR A 360 10.66 23.69 -3.91
N THR A 361 10.70 22.51 -3.32
CA THR A 361 11.94 21.72 -3.18
C THR A 361 12.50 21.33 -4.55
N PHE A 362 11.66 20.84 -5.47
CA PHE A 362 12.08 20.53 -6.84
C PHE A 362 12.61 21.78 -7.58
N LEU A 363 11.90 22.90 -7.51
CA LEU A 363 12.28 24.14 -8.21
C LEU A 363 13.55 24.76 -7.65
N LYS A 364 13.73 24.76 -6.33
CA LYS A 364 14.96 25.24 -5.68
C LYS A 364 16.18 24.43 -6.14
N ILE A 365 16.06 23.10 -6.20
CA ILE A 365 17.19 22.24 -6.59
C ILE A 365 17.42 22.24 -8.10
N SER A 366 16.37 22.14 -8.92
CA SER A 366 16.51 22.01 -10.38
C SER A 366 16.71 23.33 -11.11
N LYS A 367 16.20 24.46 -10.58
CA LYS A 367 16.24 25.79 -11.21
C LYS A 367 16.86 26.87 -10.34
N ASN A 368 17.37 26.54 -9.16
CA ASN A 368 17.90 27.49 -8.17
C ASN A 368 16.90 28.64 -7.84
N MET A 369 15.59 28.32 -7.88
CA MET A 369 14.54 29.30 -7.61
C MET A 369 14.59 29.78 -6.15
N LYS A 370 14.42 31.10 -5.94
CA LYS A 370 14.18 31.66 -4.60
C LYS A 370 12.76 31.32 -4.16
N ILE A 371 12.62 30.68 -3.01
CA ILE A 371 11.33 30.17 -2.53
C ILE A 371 10.77 30.92 -1.32
N GLY A 372 11.43 32.01 -0.86
CA GLY A 372 11.05 32.75 0.34
C GLY A 372 10.89 31.84 1.56
N ASN A 373 9.80 32.01 2.28
CA ASN A 373 9.43 31.18 3.44
C ASN A 373 8.61 29.91 3.06
N SER A 374 8.56 29.56 1.77
CA SER A 374 7.85 28.36 1.32
C SER A 374 8.48 27.09 1.91
N LEU A 375 7.69 26.01 1.96
CA LEU A 375 8.16 24.72 2.45
C LEU A 375 9.39 24.25 1.66
N PHE A 376 10.44 23.89 2.40
CA PHE A 376 11.62 23.23 1.86
C PHE A 376 11.91 21.95 2.61
N ASP A 377 12.05 20.86 1.88
CA ASP A 377 12.33 19.53 2.43
C ASP A 377 13.80 19.19 2.20
N GLU A 378 14.64 19.37 3.23
CA GLU A 378 16.09 19.13 3.16
C GLU A 378 16.44 17.67 2.83
N GLU A 379 15.69 16.71 3.38
CA GLU A 379 15.91 15.29 3.11
C GLU A 379 15.49 14.94 1.69
N GLY A 380 14.32 15.43 1.26
CA GLY A 380 13.85 15.28 -0.11
C GLY A 380 14.78 15.94 -1.13
N ALA A 381 15.35 17.08 -0.82
CA ALA A 381 16.26 17.80 -1.70
C ALA A 381 17.48 16.97 -2.15
N LYS A 382 17.99 16.10 -1.27
CA LYS A 382 19.15 15.24 -1.55
C LYS A 382 18.92 14.26 -2.72
N ILE A 383 17.67 13.93 -3.01
CA ILE A 383 17.31 12.93 -4.02
C ILE A 383 16.61 13.50 -5.25
N VAL A 384 16.24 14.78 -5.25
CA VAL A 384 15.54 15.41 -6.40
C VAL A 384 16.27 15.17 -7.71
N ASN A 385 17.60 15.39 -7.76
CA ASN A 385 18.40 15.17 -8.98
C ASN A 385 18.40 13.71 -9.44
N GLU A 386 18.36 12.75 -8.52
CA GLU A 386 18.25 11.32 -8.85
C GLU A 386 16.89 11.01 -9.46
N LEU A 387 15.80 11.56 -8.90
CA LEU A 387 14.44 11.40 -9.42
C LEU A 387 14.31 12.03 -10.82
N LEU A 388 14.85 13.23 -11.04
CA LEU A 388 14.85 13.89 -12.36
C LEU A 388 15.65 13.07 -13.38
N SER A 389 16.83 12.59 -13.02
CA SER A 389 17.64 11.73 -13.87
C SER A 389 16.94 10.40 -14.20
N LYS A 390 16.17 9.85 -13.26
CA LYS A 390 15.35 8.66 -13.51
C LYS A 390 14.22 8.95 -14.46
N ALA A 391 13.53 10.09 -14.28
CA ALA A 391 12.48 10.53 -15.20
C ALA A 391 13.00 10.66 -16.64
N GLU A 392 14.17 11.28 -16.82
CA GLU A 392 14.81 11.42 -18.12
C GLU A 392 15.17 10.05 -18.74
N ARG A 393 15.81 9.15 -17.99
CA ARG A 393 16.13 7.80 -18.46
C ARG A 393 14.88 7.02 -18.88
N ASN A 394 13.77 7.20 -18.17
CA ASN A 394 12.50 6.52 -18.43
C ASN A 394 11.62 7.28 -19.44
N LYS A 395 12.09 8.43 -19.93
CA LYS A 395 11.34 9.32 -20.85
C LYS A 395 10.00 9.77 -20.25
N VAL A 396 9.97 10.03 -18.95
CA VAL A 396 8.81 10.57 -18.23
C VAL A 396 8.92 12.08 -18.21
N GLN A 397 7.91 12.78 -18.71
CA GLN A 397 7.84 14.23 -18.67
C GLN A 397 7.36 14.71 -17.31
N ILE A 398 8.20 15.47 -16.58
CA ILE A 398 7.80 16.08 -15.30
C ILE A 398 7.34 17.51 -15.56
N HIS A 399 6.14 17.84 -15.06
CA HIS A 399 5.54 19.17 -15.11
C HIS A 399 5.63 19.80 -13.72
N LEU A 400 6.35 20.92 -13.61
CA LEU A 400 6.45 21.73 -12.41
C LEU A 400 5.67 23.03 -12.59
N PRO A 401 5.15 23.64 -11.52
CA PRO A 401 4.48 24.94 -11.63
C PRO A 401 5.44 26.04 -12.07
N VAL A 402 4.91 27.03 -12.78
CA VAL A 402 5.67 28.18 -13.32
C VAL A 402 5.30 29.49 -12.64
N ASP A 403 4.18 29.53 -11.93
CA ASP A 403 3.72 30.66 -11.14
C ASP A 403 2.93 30.20 -9.90
N PHE A 404 2.80 31.09 -8.93
CA PHE A 404 2.29 30.78 -7.60
C PHE A 404 1.38 31.87 -7.08
N VAL A 405 0.38 31.49 -6.28
CA VAL A 405 -0.31 32.35 -5.34
C VAL A 405 0.46 32.32 -4.04
N ILE A 406 0.93 33.48 -3.57
CA ILE A 406 1.77 33.62 -2.40
C ILE A 406 1.05 34.35 -1.27
N ALA A 407 1.51 34.15 -0.04
CA ALA A 407 0.96 34.76 1.16
C ALA A 407 2.08 35.25 2.10
N ASP A 408 1.79 36.26 2.89
CA ASP A 408 2.68 36.80 3.95
C ASP A 408 2.74 35.87 5.19
N LYS A 409 1.72 35.02 5.37
CA LYS A 409 1.62 34.07 6.49
C LYS A 409 0.72 32.88 6.13
N PHE A 410 0.83 31.80 6.88
CA PHE A 410 -0.07 30.63 6.74
C PHE A 410 -1.37 30.88 7.52
N ALA A 411 -2.33 31.57 6.91
CA ALA A 411 -3.63 31.85 7.48
C ALA A 411 -4.67 32.12 6.39
N GLU A 412 -5.95 31.87 6.67
CA GLU A 412 -7.05 32.12 5.74
C GLU A 412 -7.16 33.61 5.36
N ASN A 413 -6.88 34.51 6.30
CA ASN A 413 -6.92 35.96 6.13
C ASN A 413 -5.55 36.56 5.81
N ALA A 414 -4.61 35.80 5.25
CA ALA A 414 -3.31 36.28 4.84
C ALA A 414 -3.43 37.29 3.67
N ALA A 415 -2.47 38.22 3.58
CA ALA A 415 -2.30 39.01 2.36
C ALA A 415 -1.93 38.09 1.19
N VAL A 416 -2.55 38.33 0.03
CA VAL A 416 -2.38 37.51 -1.17
C VAL A 416 -1.56 38.26 -2.20
N GLY A 417 -0.56 37.60 -2.77
CA GLY A 417 0.28 38.10 -3.85
C GLY A 417 0.47 37.04 -4.94
N ALA A 418 1.28 37.38 -5.93
CA ALA A 418 1.67 36.48 -7.00
C ALA A 418 3.19 36.47 -7.17
N ALA A 419 3.73 35.32 -7.57
CA ALA A 419 5.14 35.14 -7.91
C ALA A 419 5.27 34.14 -9.06
N ASP A 420 6.43 34.13 -9.71
CA ASP A 420 6.77 33.19 -10.78
C ASP A 420 8.16 32.56 -10.55
N VAL A 421 8.50 31.59 -11.39
CA VAL A 421 9.77 30.87 -11.27
C VAL A 421 10.96 31.75 -11.62
N GLU A 422 10.78 32.70 -12.54
CA GLU A 422 11.84 33.60 -13.04
C GLU A 422 12.28 34.60 -11.96
N ASN A 423 11.33 35.20 -11.24
CA ASN A 423 11.59 36.20 -10.21
C ASN A 423 11.75 35.58 -8.80
N GLY A 424 11.18 34.41 -8.61
CA GLY A 424 11.13 33.72 -7.31
C GLY A 424 10.10 34.31 -6.36
N ILE A 425 9.98 33.69 -5.17
CA ILE A 425 9.10 34.16 -4.10
C ILE A 425 9.92 35.09 -3.18
N PRO A 426 9.45 36.31 -2.90
CA PRO A 426 10.15 37.28 -2.05
C PRO A 426 10.34 36.77 -0.62
N ASP A 427 11.38 37.30 0.06
CA ASP A 427 11.59 37.04 1.48
C ASP A 427 10.38 37.53 2.28
N GLY A 428 10.03 36.77 3.32
CA GLY A 428 8.84 37.02 4.13
C GLY A 428 7.53 36.47 3.53
N TRP A 429 7.51 36.06 2.26
CA TRP A 429 6.36 35.45 1.59
C TRP A 429 6.54 33.96 1.39
N MET A 430 5.44 33.23 1.30
CA MET A 430 5.41 31.79 1.04
C MET A 430 4.41 31.44 -0.05
N GLY A 431 4.70 30.44 -0.86
CA GLY A 431 3.75 29.90 -1.83
C GLY A 431 2.73 28.98 -1.17
N LEU A 432 1.46 29.22 -1.45
CA LEU A 432 0.35 28.43 -0.89
C LEU A 432 -0.54 27.78 -1.95
N ASP A 433 -0.46 28.17 -3.23
CA ASP A 433 -1.19 27.51 -4.33
C ASP A 433 -0.46 27.74 -5.67
N ASN A 434 -0.84 26.97 -6.68
CA ASN A 434 -0.42 27.22 -8.06
C ASN A 434 -1.09 28.48 -8.62
N GLY A 435 -0.36 29.22 -9.44
CA GLY A 435 -0.91 30.33 -10.19
C GLY A 435 -1.72 29.90 -11.43
N PRO A 436 -2.34 30.87 -12.12
CA PRO A 436 -3.19 30.59 -13.29
C PRO A 436 -2.39 30.06 -14.51
N ARG A 437 -1.13 30.48 -14.72
CA ARG A 437 -0.28 29.95 -15.79
C ARG A 437 0.04 28.47 -15.55
N SER A 438 0.32 28.08 -14.30
CA SER A 438 0.53 26.69 -13.89
C SER A 438 -0.73 25.86 -14.10
N SER A 439 -1.90 26.40 -13.75
CA SER A 439 -3.18 25.73 -13.95
C SER A 439 -3.44 25.44 -15.43
N THR A 440 -3.12 26.40 -16.31
CA THR A 440 -3.21 26.20 -17.77
C THR A 440 -2.20 25.16 -18.26
N LEU A 441 -0.96 25.22 -17.81
CA LEU A 441 0.09 24.26 -18.15
C LEU A 441 -0.32 22.82 -17.77
N PHE A 442 -0.88 22.64 -16.59
CA PHE A 442 -1.28 21.33 -16.09
C PHE A 442 -2.53 20.78 -16.78
N SER A 443 -3.37 21.64 -17.35
CA SER A 443 -4.55 21.19 -18.08
C SER A 443 -4.19 20.35 -19.31
N GLU A 444 -3.06 20.60 -19.96
CA GLU A 444 -2.64 19.92 -21.18
C GLU A 444 -2.36 18.41 -20.94
N PRO A 445 -1.45 18.01 -20.00
CA PRO A 445 -1.25 16.59 -19.70
C PRO A 445 -2.50 15.91 -19.16
N ILE A 446 -3.37 16.63 -18.41
CA ILE A 446 -4.63 16.06 -17.90
C ILE A 446 -5.57 15.74 -19.07
N LYS A 447 -5.75 16.64 -20.02
CA LYS A 447 -6.68 16.47 -21.15
C LYS A 447 -6.30 15.35 -22.11
N ARG A 448 -4.99 15.06 -22.28
CA ARG A 448 -4.54 13.97 -23.16
C ARG A 448 -4.38 12.63 -22.49
N ALA A 449 -4.40 12.57 -21.14
CA ALA A 449 -4.26 11.34 -20.38
C ALA A 449 -5.43 10.37 -20.63
N LYS A 450 -5.13 9.07 -20.59
CA LYS A 450 -6.13 7.98 -20.61
C LYS A 450 -6.26 7.31 -19.25
N THR A 451 -5.21 7.39 -18.44
CA THR A 451 -5.21 6.97 -17.04
C THR A 451 -4.62 8.08 -16.19
N ILE A 452 -5.28 8.44 -15.09
CA ILE A 452 -4.79 9.42 -14.11
C ILE A 452 -4.82 8.80 -12.73
N VAL A 453 -3.73 8.93 -12.00
CA VAL A 453 -3.68 8.71 -10.55
C VAL A 453 -3.30 10.03 -9.89
N TRP A 454 -4.12 10.50 -8.96
CA TRP A 454 -3.90 11.75 -8.26
C TRP A 454 -3.81 11.56 -6.75
N ASN A 455 -2.71 12.04 -6.14
CA ASN A 455 -2.45 11.97 -4.71
C ASN A 455 -1.84 13.26 -4.18
N GLY A 456 -2.62 14.02 -3.43
CA GLY A 456 -2.24 15.27 -2.77
C GLY A 456 -2.66 16.52 -3.53
N PRO A 457 -3.16 17.55 -2.81
CA PRO A 457 -3.58 18.82 -3.39
C PRO A 457 -2.40 19.65 -3.90
N ALA A 458 -2.69 20.60 -4.79
CA ALA A 458 -1.71 21.51 -5.35
C ALA A 458 -1.49 22.76 -4.49
N GLY A 459 -2.45 23.09 -3.61
CA GLY A 459 -2.41 24.24 -2.72
C GLY A 459 -3.09 23.95 -1.40
N VAL A 460 -3.15 24.96 -0.54
CA VAL A 460 -3.86 24.91 0.76
C VAL A 460 -5.35 25.10 0.51
N PHE A 461 -5.97 24.06 -0.01
CA PHE A 461 -7.37 24.07 -0.49
C PHE A 461 -8.40 24.35 0.61
N GLU A 462 -8.02 24.23 1.87
CA GLU A 462 -8.84 24.57 3.04
C GLU A 462 -9.16 26.06 3.05
N PHE A 463 -8.23 26.91 2.61
CA PHE A 463 -8.39 28.36 2.51
C PHE A 463 -8.84 28.75 1.11
N GLU A 464 -9.96 29.48 1.03
CA GLU A 464 -10.58 29.81 -0.27
C GLU A 464 -9.63 30.53 -1.24
N ASN A 465 -8.82 31.47 -0.72
CA ASN A 465 -7.85 32.23 -1.53
C ASN A 465 -6.75 31.37 -2.14
N PHE A 466 -6.48 30.17 -1.59
CA PHE A 466 -5.38 29.28 -1.97
C PHE A 466 -5.88 27.91 -2.47
N SER A 467 -7.15 27.85 -2.90
CA SER A 467 -7.81 26.61 -3.35
C SER A 467 -7.95 26.52 -4.87
N LYS A 468 -7.74 27.61 -5.59
CA LYS A 468 -8.04 27.73 -7.04
C LYS A 468 -7.20 26.83 -7.92
N GLY A 469 -5.92 26.64 -7.59
CA GLY A 469 -5.03 25.73 -8.30
C GLY A 469 -5.48 24.29 -8.18
N THR A 470 -5.79 23.83 -6.95
CA THR A 470 -6.32 22.47 -6.72
C THR A 470 -7.69 22.29 -7.37
N LYS A 471 -8.56 23.32 -7.32
CA LYS A 471 -9.89 23.31 -7.96
C LYS A 471 -9.77 23.17 -9.48
N SER A 472 -8.85 23.90 -10.10
CA SER A 472 -8.57 23.80 -11.54
C SER A 472 -8.13 22.39 -11.95
N LEU A 473 -7.26 21.74 -11.16
CA LEU A 473 -6.90 20.33 -11.39
C LEU A 473 -8.14 19.43 -11.32
N MET A 474 -9.00 19.61 -10.29
CA MET A 474 -10.21 18.82 -10.12
C MET A 474 -11.17 18.98 -11.29
N ASP A 475 -11.40 20.21 -11.75
CA ASP A 475 -12.30 20.48 -12.87
C ASP A 475 -11.80 19.82 -14.17
N ASN A 476 -10.52 19.89 -14.45
CA ASN A 476 -9.92 19.21 -15.60
C ASN A 476 -9.97 17.68 -15.49
N VAL A 477 -9.76 17.13 -14.28
CA VAL A 477 -9.87 15.69 -14.03
C VAL A 477 -11.32 15.22 -14.22
N VAL A 478 -12.30 15.95 -13.71
CA VAL A 478 -13.74 15.66 -13.93
C VAL A 478 -14.09 15.72 -15.41
N GLU A 479 -13.66 16.78 -16.11
CA GLU A 479 -13.90 16.95 -17.55
C GLU A 479 -13.32 15.78 -18.35
N THR A 480 -12.08 15.38 -18.06
CA THR A 480 -11.45 14.29 -18.82
C THR A 480 -12.05 12.92 -18.46
N THR A 481 -12.53 12.74 -17.21
CA THR A 481 -13.28 11.54 -16.82
C THR A 481 -14.53 11.37 -17.66
N SER A 482 -15.28 12.45 -17.88
CA SER A 482 -16.50 12.41 -18.72
C SER A 482 -16.24 12.01 -20.17
N ARG A 483 -14.98 12.12 -20.62
CA ARG A 483 -14.50 11.68 -21.94
C ARG A 483 -13.93 10.26 -21.95
N GLY A 484 -14.05 9.51 -20.85
CA GLY A 484 -13.67 8.12 -20.74
C GLY A 484 -12.28 7.86 -20.15
N THR A 485 -11.55 8.89 -19.68
CA THR A 485 -10.29 8.70 -18.95
C THR A 485 -10.56 8.00 -17.62
N ILE A 486 -9.75 7.00 -17.28
CA ILE A 486 -9.79 6.34 -15.97
C ILE A 486 -9.07 7.23 -14.96
N THR A 487 -9.80 7.73 -13.97
CA THR A 487 -9.27 8.66 -12.96
C THR A 487 -9.43 8.09 -11.56
N ILE A 488 -8.33 7.96 -10.86
CA ILE A 488 -8.25 7.40 -9.50
C ILE A 488 -7.70 8.48 -8.57
N ILE A 489 -8.52 8.90 -7.62
CA ILE A 489 -8.13 9.83 -6.56
C ILE A 489 -7.74 9.02 -5.33
N GLY A 490 -6.51 9.23 -4.83
CA GLY A 490 -5.98 8.60 -3.62
C GLY A 490 -5.49 9.62 -2.60
N GLY A 491 -5.51 9.22 -1.33
CA GLY A 491 -5.10 10.08 -0.22
C GLY A 491 -6.24 10.88 0.40
N GLY A 492 -6.17 11.06 1.72
CA GLY A 492 -7.25 11.70 2.49
C GLY A 492 -7.53 13.13 2.05
N ASP A 493 -6.49 13.94 1.85
CA ASP A 493 -6.64 15.36 1.48
C ASP A 493 -7.27 15.50 0.10
N THR A 494 -6.86 14.67 -0.87
CA THR A 494 -7.43 14.71 -2.23
C THR A 494 -8.89 14.23 -2.25
N ALA A 495 -9.21 13.21 -1.45
CA ALA A 495 -10.59 12.76 -1.26
C ALA A 495 -11.44 13.85 -0.59
N THR A 496 -10.88 14.60 0.38
CA THR A 496 -11.53 15.75 0.99
C THR A 496 -11.81 16.87 -0.03
N CYS A 497 -10.87 17.10 -0.97
CA CYS A 497 -11.10 18.02 -2.08
C CYS A 497 -12.30 17.58 -2.95
N ALA A 498 -12.36 16.29 -3.30
CA ALA A 498 -13.45 15.74 -4.09
C ALA A 498 -14.81 15.92 -3.39
N ALA A 499 -14.87 15.65 -2.08
CA ALA A 499 -16.06 15.86 -1.25
C ALA A 499 -16.44 17.34 -1.12
N LYS A 500 -15.46 18.24 -0.85
CA LYS A 500 -15.69 19.69 -0.75
C LYS A 500 -16.38 20.25 -1.99
N TRP A 501 -15.98 19.77 -3.17
CA TRP A 501 -16.51 20.25 -4.44
C TRP A 501 -17.59 19.34 -5.06
N LYS A 502 -18.04 18.32 -4.33
CA LYS A 502 -19.10 17.39 -4.77
C LYS A 502 -18.77 16.76 -6.14
N THR A 503 -17.57 16.20 -6.25
CA THR A 503 -17.05 15.59 -7.48
C THR A 503 -16.73 14.11 -7.34
N GLU A 504 -17.07 13.49 -6.21
CA GLU A 504 -16.76 12.09 -5.89
C GLU A 504 -17.40 11.11 -6.90
N ASP A 505 -18.59 11.43 -7.37
CA ASP A 505 -19.34 10.69 -8.39
C ASP A 505 -18.97 11.06 -9.83
N LYS A 506 -18.11 12.08 -10.02
CA LYS A 506 -17.69 12.61 -11.33
C LYS A 506 -16.30 12.13 -11.75
N VAL A 507 -15.65 11.36 -10.91
CA VAL A 507 -14.37 10.69 -11.20
C VAL A 507 -14.59 9.18 -11.20
N SER A 508 -13.69 8.41 -11.82
CA SER A 508 -13.88 6.95 -11.91
C SER A 508 -13.84 6.27 -10.56
N HIS A 509 -12.94 6.73 -9.65
CA HIS A 509 -12.81 6.17 -8.33
C HIS A 509 -12.16 7.15 -7.34
N VAL A 510 -12.78 7.32 -6.17
CA VAL A 510 -12.16 7.95 -5.00
C VAL A 510 -11.82 6.84 -4.02
N SER A 511 -10.52 6.59 -3.82
CA SER A 511 -10.07 5.52 -2.94
C SER A 511 -10.32 5.86 -1.48
N THR A 512 -10.89 4.91 -0.75
CA THR A 512 -11.08 4.98 0.71
C THR A 512 -9.80 4.64 1.47
N GLY A 513 -8.75 4.21 0.75
CA GLY A 513 -7.59 3.52 1.30
C GLY A 513 -6.58 4.38 2.04
N GLY A 514 -6.50 5.68 1.81
CA GLY A 514 -5.48 6.53 2.42
C GLY A 514 -4.07 5.94 2.31
N GLY A 515 -3.52 5.46 3.44
CA GLY A 515 -2.21 4.81 3.48
C GLY A 515 -2.12 3.51 2.67
N ALA A 516 -3.20 2.73 2.57
CA ALA A 516 -3.21 1.50 1.78
C ALA A 516 -3.08 1.80 0.28
N SER A 517 -3.74 2.84 -0.21
CA SER A 517 -3.61 3.31 -1.60
C SER A 517 -2.19 3.74 -1.91
N LEU A 518 -1.56 4.50 -1.00
CA LEU A 518 -0.16 4.93 -1.15
C LEU A 518 0.78 3.73 -1.22
N GLU A 519 0.70 2.81 -0.26
CA GLU A 519 1.57 1.63 -0.24
C GLU A 519 1.39 0.74 -1.48
N LEU A 520 0.16 0.64 -2.00
CA LEU A 520 -0.09 -0.10 -3.23
C LEU A 520 0.53 0.59 -4.45
N LEU A 521 0.42 1.91 -4.55
CA LEU A 521 1.08 2.73 -5.59
C LEU A 521 2.61 2.70 -5.47
N GLU A 522 3.14 2.62 -4.25
CA GLU A 522 4.57 2.38 -3.97
C GLU A 522 5.05 0.99 -4.38
N GLY A 523 4.14 0.12 -4.81
CA GLY A 523 4.47 -1.23 -5.25
C GLY A 523 4.55 -2.27 -4.15
N LYS A 524 4.12 -1.93 -2.94
CA LYS A 524 4.08 -2.86 -1.81
C LYS A 524 2.94 -3.85 -1.93
N ILE A 525 3.14 -5.04 -1.40
CA ILE A 525 2.08 -6.04 -1.25
C ILE A 525 1.35 -5.74 0.06
N LEU A 526 0.05 -5.51 -0.03
CA LEU A 526 -0.78 -5.25 1.15
C LEU A 526 -1.08 -6.57 1.88
N PRO A 527 -0.74 -6.71 3.18
CA PRO A 527 -0.95 -7.96 3.93
C PRO A 527 -2.40 -8.44 3.92
N GLY A 528 -3.37 -7.54 4.10
CA GLY A 528 -4.79 -7.88 4.09
C GLY A 528 -5.29 -8.37 2.73
N VAL A 529 -4.66 -7.94 1.63
CA VAL A 529 -4.95 -8.43 0.26
C VAL A 529 -4.22 -9.75 0.02
N ALA A 530 -2.95 -9.84 0.40
CA ALA A 530 -2.15 -11.06 0.22
C ALA A 530 -2.79 -12.27 0.91
N ALA A 531 -3.41 -12.05 2.07
CA ALA A 531 -4.07 -13.08 2.87
C ALA A 531 -5.34 -13.66 2.21
N LEU A 532 -5.96 -12.97 1.25
CA LEU A 532 -7.16 -13.46 0.57
C LEU A 532 -6.85 -14.65 -0.36
N SER A 533 -7.85 -15.52 -0.50
CA SER A 533 -7.80 -16.64 -1.45
C SER A 533 -7.64 -16.11 -2.88
N PRO A 534 -6.86 -16.77 -3.74
CA PRO A 534 -6.80 -16.44 -5.16
C PRO A 534 -8.15 -16.75 -5.83
N LEU A 535 -8.42 -16.06 -6.94
CA LEU A 535 -9.57 -16.35 -7.79
C LEU A 535 -9.36 -17.64 -8.56
#